data_c89b163fa5b7991db9e140f052e06b41
#
_entry.id   c89b163fa5b7991db9e140f052e06b41
#
_cell.length_a   1.000
_cell.length_b   1.000
_cell.length_c   1.000
_cell.angle_alpha   90.00
_cell.angle_beta   90.00
_cell.angle_gamma   90.00
#
_symmetry.space_group_name_H-M   'P 1'
#
loop_
_entity.id
_entity.type
_entity.pdbx_description
1 polymer ?
#
loop_
_entity_poly.entity_id
_entity_poly.type
_entity_poly.pdbx_seq_one_letter_code
_entity_poly.pdbx_strand_id
1 'polypeptide(L)'
;MDAGLITQHNLRNFGSDLQAFSLYACLNELGAKTSVINYWLPELRHIYNSKYDWKVDGLSKLPRRILGNLARLANARNIEKSRERFAQFRNGWRFTREYVGEDAINHDPPVFDAYVAGSDAIWHPKYIVPARGLGFAKGLGKRTIAYAPSVGTSQISADEAENMRRMIFPGNGGCLGGLKLTIACEILE
;
A
#
# COMPACT_ATOMS: atom_id res chain seq x y z
N MET A 1 9.45 17.21 12.83
CA MET A 1 9.62 15.75 12.80
C MET A 1 9.30 15.27 11.38
N ASP A 2 10.18 14.52 10.75
CA ASP A 2 9.95 13.96 9.43
C ASP A 2 9.21 12.61 9.56
N ALA A 3 8.11 12.44 8.83
CA ALA A 3 7.28 11.24 8.90
C ALA A 3 7.15 10.56 7.52
N GLY A 4 7.36 9.24 7.49
CA GLY A 4 7.14 8.41 6.31
C GLY A 4 5.78 7.72 6.38
N LEU A 5 4.89 7.99 5.44
CA LEU A 5 3.55 7.39 5.38
C LEU A 5 3.52 6.30 4.30
N ILE A 6 3.24 5.05 4.68
CA ILE A 6 2.93 3.99 3.73
C ILE A 6 1.42 3.73 3.72
N THR A 7 0.82 3.90 2.55
CA THR A 7 -0.63 3.80 2.34
C THR A 7 -0.93 3.34 0.90
N GLN A 8 -2.19 3.06 0.63
CA GLN A 8 -2.65 2.73 -0.72
C GLN A 8 -2.89 4.02 -1.51
N HIS A 9 -1.90 4.48 -2.27
CA HIS A 9 -1.96 5.74 -3.04
C HIS A 9 -1.79 5.55 -4.55
N ASN A 10 -1.50 4.36 -4.99
CA ASN A 10 -1.04 4.07 -6.36
C ASN A 10 -2.08 3.34 -7.22
N LEU A 11 -3.30 3.17 -6.72
CA LEU A 11 -4.44 2.71 -7.50
C LEU A 11 -5.26 3.90 -8.01
N ARG A 12 -6.04 3.67 -9.07
CA ARG A 12 -7.04 4.63 -9.56
C ARG A 12 -8.35 4.43 -8.79
N ASN A 13 -8.29 4.68 -7.49
CA ASN A 13 -9.41 4.55 -6.57
C ASN A 13 -9.52 5.82 -5.73
N PHE A 14 -10.60 6.60 -5.96
CA PHE A 14 -10.83 7.84 -5.23
C PHE A 14 -10.95 7.65 -3.73
N GLY A 15 -11.56 6.56 -3.28
CA GLY A 15 -11.67 6.26 -1.85
C GLY A 15 -10.30 6.11 -1.20
N SER A 16 -9.43 5.30 -1.79
CA SER A 16 -8.06 5.10 -1.31
C SER A 16 -7.24 6.41 -1.34
N ASP A 17 -7.38 7.20 -2.41
CA ASP A 17 -6.67 8.48 -2.52
C ASP A 17 -7.17 9.51 -1.49
N LEU A 18 -8.48 9.58 -1.23
CA LEU A 18 -9.03 10.46 -0.21
C LEU A 18 -8.59 10.06 1.20
N GLN A 19 -8.57 8.77 1.51
CA GLN A 19 -8.05 8.27 2.79
C GLN A 19 -6.56 8.57 2.95
N ALA A 20 -5.77 8.35 1.91
CA ALA A 20 -4.34 8.67 1.90
C ALA A 20 -4.10 10.17 2.09
N PHE A 21 -4.88 11.02 1.38
CA PHE A 21 -4.82 12.47 1.52
C PHE A 21 -5.19 12.94 2.92
N SER A 22 -6.28 12.44 3.47
CA SER A 22 -6.75 12.85 4.80
C SER A 22 -5.71 12.55 5.87
N LEU A 23 -5.09 11.38 5.83
CA LEU A 23 -4.03 11.03 6.76
C LEU A 23 -2.75 11.85 6.52
N TYR A 24 -2.35 12.05 5.26
CA TYR A 24 -1.23 12.90 4.89
C TYR A 24 -1.43 14.34 5.39
N ALA A 25 -2.61 14.93 5.16
CA ALA A 25 -2.93 16.28 5.58
C ALA A 25 -2.95 16.38 7.11
N CYS A 26 -3.62 15.47 7.80
CA CYS A 26 -3.69 15.44 9.26
C CYS A 26 -2.29 15.36 9.90
N LEU A 27 -1.40 14.51 9.41
CA LEU A 27 -0.03 14.43 9.92
C LEU A 27 0.75 15.74 9.71
N ASN A 28 0.54 16.43 8.58
CA ASN A 28 1.17 17.74 8.35
C ASN A 28 0.56 18.83 9.25
N GLU A 29 -0.75 18.83 9.49
CA GLU A 29 -1.42 19.76 10.42
C GLU A 29 -0.94 19.55 11.87
N LEU A 30 -0.61 18.31 12.25
CA LEU A 30 -0.01 17.97 13.54
C LEU A 30 1.48 18.37 13.64
N GLY A 31 2.03 19.04 12.63
CA GLY A 31 3.39 19.54 12.61
C GLY A 31 4.45 18.54 12.12
N ALA A 32 4.05 17.40 11.55
CA ALA A 32 4.97 16.51 10.88
C ALA A 32 5.25 17.00 9.45
N LYS A 33 6.49 16.84 8.99
CA LYS A 33 6.83 16.96 7.57
C LYS A 33 6.67 15.58 6.93
N THR A 34 5.47 15.31 6.42
CA THR A 34 5.09 13.99 5.93
C THR A 34 5.53 13.78 4.47
N SER A 35 6.07 12.60 4.18
CA SER A 35 6.29 12.12 2.81
C SER A 35 5.62 10.76 2.63
N VAL A 36 4.90 10.58 1.52
CA VAL A 36 4.32 9.29 1.17
C VAL A 36 5.42 8.39 0.61
N ILE A 37 5.57 7.22 1.19
CA ILE A 37 6.50 6.20 0.71
C ILE A 37 5.93 5.59 -0.56
N ASN A 38 6.55 5.88 -1.71
CA ASN A 38 6.08 5.46 -3.03
C ASN A 38 6.39 3.98 -3.29
N TYR A 39 5.71 3.12 -2.55
CA TYR A 39 5.88 1.67 -2.61
C TYR A 39 4.89 1.03 -3.57
N TRP A 40 5.37 0.15 -4.44
CA TRP A 40 4.60 -0.62 -5.41
C TRP A 40 4.75 -2.11 -5.18
N LEU A 41 3.64 -2.81 -5.17
CA LEU A 41 3.64 -4.25 -5.41
C LEU A 41 4.02 -4.50 -6.87
N PRO A 42 4.99 -5.39 -7.18
CA PRO A 42 5.47 -5.62 -8.55
C PRO A 42 4.34 -5.95 -9.53
N GLU A 43 3.36 -6.75 -9.11
CA GLU A 43 2.21 -7.15 -9.92
C GLU A 43 1.32 -5.95 -10.25
N LEU A 44 1.04 -5.09 -9.26
CA LEU A 44 0.21 -3.90 -9.45
C LEU A 44 0.94 -2.86 -10.32
N ARG A 45 2.26 -2.72 -10.15
CA ARG A 45 3.08 -1.82 -10.96
C ARG A 45 3.06 -2.23 -12.42
N HIS A 46 3.17 -3.54 -12.69
CA HIS A 46 3.07 -4.06 -14.05
C HIS A 46 1.70 -3.77 -14.67
N ILE A 47 0.60 -4.08 -13.97
CA ILE A 47 -0.77 -3.86 -14.44
C ILE A 47 -1.04 -2.37 -14.67
N TYR A 48 -0.56 -1.50 -13.80
CA TYR A 48 -0.76 -0.06 -13.90
C TYR A 48 -0.07 0.54 -15.13
N ASN A 49 1.15 0.09 -15.44
CA ASN A 49 1.95 0.59 -16.57
C ASN A 49 1.63 -0.09 -17.89
N SER A 50 1.11 -1.31 -17.85
CA SER A 50 0.85 -2.08 -19.06
C SER A 50 -0.38 -1.53 -19.80
N LYS A 51 -0.21 -1.23 -21.07
CA LYS A 51 -1.35 -0.95 -21.98
C LYS A 51 -2.17 -2.22 -22.23
N TYR A 52 -1.53 -3.38 -22.14
CA TYR A 52 -2.12 -4.69 -22.42
C TYR A 52 -1.75 -5.68 -21.34
N ASP A 53 -2.65 -6.60 -21.03
CA ASP A 53 -2.41 -7.71 -20.14
C ASP A 53 -2.37 -9.02 -20.93
N TRP A 54 -1.15 -9.52 -21.18
CA TRP A 54 -0.90 -10.74 -21.95
C TRP A 54 -0.55 -11.96 -21.09
N LYS A 55 -0.51 -11.83 -19.75
CA LYS A 55 -0.32 -13.01 -18.89
C LYS A 55 -1.55 -13.90 -18.98
N VAL A 56 -1.46 -15.02 -19.67
CA VAL A 56 -2.53 -15.99 -19.87
C VAL A 56 -2.24 -17.24 -19.03
N ASP A 57 -3.01 -17.43 -17.97
CA ASP A 57 -2.99 -18.67 -17.19
C ASP A 57 -3.97 -19.68 -17.81
N GLY A 58 -3.60 -20.23 -18.98
CA GLY A 58 -4.36 -21.26 -19.70
C GLY A 58 -5.13 -20.75 -20.92
N LEU A 59 -5.21 -21.61 -21.95
CA LEU A 59 -5.85 -21.34 -23.23
C LEU A 59 -7.36 -21.01 -23.11
N SER A 60 -8.04 -21.54 -22.11
CA SER A 60 -9.47 -21.31 -21.87
C SER A 60 -9.80 -19.83 -21.55
N LYS A 61 -8.82 -19.07 -21.04
CA LYS A 61 -9.00 -17.65 -20.69
C LYS A 61 -8.66 -16.69 -21.83
N LEU A 62 -8.13 -17.19 -22.95
CA LEU A 62 -7.67 -16.37 -24.06
C LEU A 62 -8.77 -15.48 -24.69
N PRO A 63 -10.00 -15.96 -24.97
CA PRO A 63 -11.05 -15.12 -25.55
C PRO A 63 -11.44 -13.95 -24.65
N ARG A 64 -11.55 -14.20 -23.35
CA ARG A 64 -11.87 -13.16 -22.33
C ARG A 64 -10.77 -12.12 -22.24
N ARG A 65 -9.52 -12.51 -22.43
CA ARG A 65 -8.34 -11.65 -22.40
C ARG A 65 -8.28 -10.75 -23.64
N ILE A 66 -8.56 -11.30 -24.82
CA ILE A 66 -8.64 -10.54 -26.09
C ILE A 66 -9.73 -9.47 -25.97
N LEU A 67 -10.92 -9.87 -25.51
CA LEU A 67 -12.04 -8.92 -25.32
C LEU A 67 -11.68 -7.83 -24.29
N GLY A 68 -11.02 -8.19 -23.20
CA GLY A 68 -10.54 -7.25 -22.19
C GLY A 68 -9.51 -6.25 -22.73
N ASN A 69 -8.59 -6.70 -23.59
CA ASN A 69 -7.60 -5.83 -24.23
C ASN A 69 -8.25 -4.91 -25.28
N LEU A 70 -9.23 -5.39 -26.03
CA LEU A 70 -10.01 -4.55 -26.95
C LEU A 70 -10.80 -3.47 -26.20
N ALA A 71 -11.44 -3.83 -25.09
CA ALA A 71 -12.14 -2.87 -24.23
C ALA A 71 -11.18 -1.82 -23.64
N ARG A 72 -9.96 -2.20 -23.26
CA ARG A 72 -8.92 -1.26 -22.81
C ARG A 72 -8.47 -0.31 -23.91
N LEU A 73 -8.31 -0.80 -25.16
CA LEU A 73 -8.01 0.03 -26.31
C LEU A 73 -9.12 1.04 -26.58
N ALA A 74 -10.37 0.59 -26.61
CA ALA A 74 -11.52 1.47 -26.81
C ALA A 74 -11.63 2.57 -25.73
N ASN A 75 -11.18 2.27 -24.50
CA ASN A 75 -11.20 3.19 -23.36
C ASN A 75 -9.85 3.88 -23.09
N ALA A 76 -8.86 3.75 -23.97
CA ALA A 76 -7.50 4.23 -23.70
C ALA A 76 -7.46 5.73 -23.34
N ARG A 77 -8.24 6.57 -24.04
CA ARG A 77 -8.34 8.01 -23.74
C ARG A 77 -8.92 8.28 -22.35
N ASN A 78 -9.95 7.55 -21.94
CA ASN A 78 -10.56 7.71 -20.62
C ASN A 78 -9.62 7.23 -19.51
N ILE A 79 -8.86 6.15 -19.76
CA ILE A 79 -7.84 5.65 -18.86
C ILE A 79 -6.75 6.71 -18.66
N GLU A 80 -6.27 7.34 -19.73
CA GLU A 80 -5.24 8.38 -19.67
C GLU A 80 -5.75 9.64 -18.94
N LYS A 81 -6.93 10.14 -19.31
CA LYS A 81 -7.58 11.25 -18.57
C LYS A 81 -7.75 10.94 -17.07
N SER A 82 -8.09 9.68 -16.73
CA SER A 82 -8.18 9.26 -15.34
C SER A 82 -6.81 9.33 -14.66
N ARG A 83 -5.75 8.84 -15.30
CA ARG A 83 -4.38 8.93 -14.78
C ARG A 83 -3.95 10.37 -14.52
N GLU A 84 -4.20 11.25 -15.47
CA GLU A 84 -3.89 12.68 -15.36
C GLU A 84 -4.62 13.32 -14.16
N ARG A 85 -5.91 13.04 -13.99
CA ARG A 85 -6.70 13.56 -12.85
C ARG A 85 -6.18 13.06 -11.51
N PHE A 86 -5.84 11.79 -11.40
CA PHE A 86 -5.23 11.25 -10.18
C PHE A 86 -3.83 11.84 -9.92
N ALA A 87 -3.04 12.05 -10.98
CA ALA A 87 -1.75 12.73 -10.87
C ALA A 87 -1.91 14.18 -10.43
N GLN A 88 -2.87 14.91 -10.99
CA GLN A 88 -3.21 16.28 -10.58
C GLN A 88 -3.67 16.35 -9.12
N PHE A 89 -4.51 15.42 -8.67
CA PHE A 89 -4.94 15.36 -7.27
C PHE A 89 -3.77 15.17 -6.30
N ARG A 90 -2.80 14.35 -6.69
CA ARG A 90 -1.58 14.09 -5.89
C ARG A 90 -0.50 15.16 -6.09
N ASN A 91 -0.73 16.13 -6.95
CA ASN A 91 0.21 17.22 -7.15
C ASN A 91 0.35 18.03 -5.84
N GLY A 92 1.58 18.25 -5.41
CA GLY A 92 1.86 18.91 -4.14
C GLY A 92 2.04 17.97 -2.94
N TRP A 93 1.75 16.67 -3.08
CA TRP A 93 2.16 15.71 -2.06
C TRP A 93 3.66 15.46 -2.15
N ARG A 94 4.30 15.26 -1.01
CA ARG A 94 5.68 14.81 -0.99
C ARG A 94 5.73 13.30 -1.10
N PHE A 95 6.51 12.80 -2.06
CA PHE A 95 6.78 11.39 -2.24
C PHE A 95 8.26 11.09 -2.06
N THR A 96 8.56 9.89 -1.59
CA THR A 96 9.91 9.33 -1.72
C THR A 96 10.18 8.95 -3.19
N ARG A 97 11.39 8.52 -3.49
CA ARG A 97 11.65 7.76 -4.72
C ARG A 97 10.74 6.52 -4.78
N GLU A 98 10.58 5.97 -5.97
CA GLU A 98 9.80 4.75 -6.17
C GLU A 98 10.55 3.52 -5.65
N TYR A 99 9.81 2.65 -4.95
CA TYR A 99 10.25 1.34 -4.49
C TYR A 99 9.35 0.28 -5.11
N VAL A 100 9.91 -0.64 -5.89
CA VAL A 100 9.15 -1.74 -6.50
C VAL A 100 9.56 -3.06 -5.83
N GLY A 101 8.68 -3.61 -5.00
CA GLY A 101 8.92 -4.83 -4.24
C GLY A 101 9.72 -4.65 -2.97
N GLU A 102 9.82 -5.75 -2.21
CA GLU A 102 10.47 -5.78 -0.89
C GLU A 102 11.98 -5.54 -0.98
N ASP A 103 12.65 -6.09 -1.99
CA ASP A 103 14.10 -5.97 -2.14
C ASP A 103 14.53 -4.50 -2.29
N ALA A 104 13.76 -3.72 -3.06
CA ALA A 104 14.09 -2.31 -3.29
C ALA A 104 14.01 -1.47 -2.01
N ILE A 105 12.99 -1.68 -1.18
CA ILE A 105 12.80 -0.91 0.04
C ILE A 105 13.71 -1.39 1.19
N ASN A 106 14.02 -2.70 1.24
CA ASN A 106 14.92 -3.26 2.26
C ASN A 106 16.38 -2.94 2.00
N HIS A 107 16.80 -2.84 0.73
CA HIS A 107 18.18 -2.52 0.36
C HIS A 107 18.56 -1.07 0.72
N ASP A 108 17.65 -0.13 0.49
CA ASP A 108 17.89 1.30 0.76
C ASP A 108 16.59 1.94 1.29
N PRO A 109 16.25 1.67 2.57
CA PRO A 109 15.01 2.15 3.17
C PRO A 109 15.01 3.68 3.29
N PRO A 110 13.85 4.33 3.06
CA PRO A 110 13.74 5.77 3.28
C PRO A 110 13.90 6.07 4.78
N VAL A 111 14.64 7.11 5.12
CA VAL A 111 14.95 7.46 6.52
C VAL A 111 14.04 8.59 7.01
N PHE A 112 13.27 8.33 8.06
CA PHE A 112 12.40 9.27 8.75
C PHE A 112 12.52 9.16 10.26
N ASP A 113 12.00 10.13 11.00
CA ASP A 113 11.93 10.09 12.47
C ASP A 113 10.86 9.11 12.97
N ALA A 114 9.78 8.97 12.17
CA ALA A 114 8.68 8.04 12.44
C ALA A 114 8.09 7.51 11.13
N TYR A 115 7.50 6.32 11.21
CA TYR A 115 6.81 5.68 10.10
C TYR A 115 5.35 5.41 10.47
N VAL A 116 4.44 5.70 9.56
CA VAL A 116 3.00 5.48 9.73
C VAL A 116 2.52 4.54 8.63
N ALA A 117 1.87 3.44 9.01
CA ALA A 117 1.15 2.55 8.10
C ALA A 117 -0.35 2.79 8.24
N GLY A 118 -1.02 3.00 7.14
CA GLY A 118 -2.47 3.22 7.12
C GLY A 118 -2.84 4.33 6.15
N SER A 119 -4.05 4.66 6.03
CA SER A 119 -5.29 3.95 6.33
C SER A 119 -5.62 2.95 5.21
N ASP A 120 -6.89 2.59 4.99
CA ASP A 120 -7.33 1.69 3.92
C ASP A 120 -6.99 0.20 4.17
N ALA A 121 -7.44 -0.67 3.26
CA ALA A 121 -7.25 -2.12 3.34
C ALA A 121 -5.82 -2.56 2.96
N ILE A 122 -4.80 -1.86 3.51
CA ILE A 122 -3.39 -2.17 3.22
C ILE A 122 -2.94 -3.50 3.84
N TRP A 123 -3.70 -4.02 4.82
CA TRP A 123 -3.45 -5.31 5.45
C TRP A 123 -4.37 -6.43 4.93
N HIS A 124 -4.99 -6.24 3.76
CA HIS A 124 -5.80 -7.29 3.14
C HIS A 124 -4.95 -8.55 2.91
N PRO A 125 -5.39 -9.77 3.33
CA PRO A 125 -4.59 -11.01 3.32
C PRO A 125 -3.92 -11.32 1.99
N LYS A 126 -4.62 -11.03 0.91
CA LYS A 126 -4.13 -11.26 -0.46
C LYS A 126 -2.99 -10.33 -0.92
N TYR A 127 -2.85 -9.16 -0.29
CA TYR A 127 -1.94 -8.10 -0.75
C TYR A 127 -1.00 -7.61 0.33
N ILE A 128 -1.06 -8.22 1.52
CA ILE A 128 -0.16 -7.84 2.60
C ILE A 128 1.25 -8.32 2.30
N VAL A 129 2.19 -7.44 2.56
CA VAL A 129 3.63 -7.68 2.42
C VAL A 129 4.36 -7.02 3.59
N PRO A 130 5.58 -7.45 3.94
CA PRO A 130 6.35 -6.89 5.05
C PRO A 130 6.46 -5.36 5.03
N ALA A 131 6.64 -4.74 3.86
CA ALA A 131 6.71 -3.28 3.74
C ALA A 131 5.45 -2.58 4.25
N ARG A 132 4.26 -3.12 3.99
CA ARG A 132 2.99 -2.58 4.50
C ARG A 132 2.82 -2.78 6.01
N GLY A 133 3.54 -3.73 6.60
CA GLY A 133 3.70 -3.90 8.03
C GLY A 133 4.88 -3.13 8.63
N LEU A 134 5.50 -2.23 7.85
CA LEU A 134 6.70 -1.45 8.24
C LEU A 134 7.91 -2.33 8.56
N GLY A 135 8.00 -3.52 7.97
CA GLY A 135 9.09 -4.47 8.20
C GLY A 135 10.48 -3.90 7.96
N PHE A 136 10.63 -3.08 6.92
CA PHE A 136 11.88 -2.40 6.57
C PHE A 136 12.37 -1.40 7.64
N ALA A 137 11.45 -0.83 8.44
CA ALA A 137 11.77 0.17 9.45
C ALA A 137 12.27 -0.42 10.77
N LYS A 138 12.15 -1.73 10.99
CA LYS A 138 12.49 -2.38 12.26
C LYS A 138 13.96 -2.23 12.64
N GLY A 139 14.86 -2.38 11.68
CA GLY A 139 16.30 -2.25 11.90
C GLY A 139 16.76 -0.82 12.14
N LEU A 140 15.90 0.17 11.92
CA LEU A 140 16.25 1.59 11.97
C LEU A 140 16.09 2.20 13.39
N GLY A 141 15.56 1.47 14.35
CA GLY A 141 15.34 1.97 15.72
C GLY A 141 14.37 3.16 15.81
N LYS A 142 13.52 3.34 14.80
CA LYS A 142 12.58 4.47 14.69
C LYS A 142 11.19 4.08 15.16
N ARG A 143 10.37 5.09 15.47
CA ARG A 143 8.99 4.90 15.88
C ARG A 143 8.14 4.42 14.70
N THR A 144 7.35 3.37 14.90
CA THR A 144 6.41 2.85 13.93
C THR A 144 4.98 2.94 14.49
N ILE A 145 4.03 3.38 13.69
CA ILE A 145 2.64 3.62 14.06
C ILE A 145 1.75 2.98 13.00
N ALA A 146 0.69 2.30 13.42
CA ALA A 146 -0.39 1.88 12.53
C ALA A 146 -1.63 2.72 12.81
N TYR A 147 -2.17 3.37 11.78
CA TYR A 147 -3.38 4.18 11.90
C TYR A 147 -4.46 3.63 10.98
N ALA A 148 -5.50 3.06 11.57
CA ALA A 148 -6.68 2.53 10.90
C ALA A 148 -6.38 1.67 9.63
N PRO A 149 -5.34 0.82 9.61
CA PRO A 149 -5.20 -0.15 8.53
C PRO A 149 -6.30 -1.18 8.68
N SER A 150 -6.96 -1.54 7.60
CA SER A 150 -7.99 -2.55 7.62
C SER A 150 -7.60 -3.81 6.85
N VAL A 151 -8.28 -4.90 7.19
CA VAL A 151 -8.14 -6.18 6.50
C VAL A 151 -9.01 -6.22 5.25
N GLY A 152 -10.08 -5.42 5.19
CA GLY A 152 -10.96 -5.29 4.03
C GLY A 152 -11.81 -6.54 3.73
N THR A 153 -11.85 -7.52 4.65
CA THR A 153 -12.67 -8.74 4.53
C THR A 153 -13.16 -9.18 5.91
N SER A 154 -14.34 -9.78 5.94
CA SER A 154 -14.92 -10.37 7.16
C SER A 154 -14.57 -11.84 7.36
N GLN A 155 -13.91 -12.46 6.39
CA GLN A 155 -13.52 -13.87 6.44
C GLN A 155 -12.02 -13.99 6.20
N ILE A 156 -11.32 -14.54 7.18
CA ILE A 156 -9.89 -14.80 7.16
C ILE A 156 -9.68 -16.24 7.61
N SER A 157 -8.96 -17.03 6.80
CA SER A 157 -8.55 -18.37 7.21
C SER A 157 -7.45 -18.32 8.28
N ALA A 158 -7.26 -19.40 9.01
CA ALA A 158 -6.21 -19.51 10.02
C ALA A 158 -4.80 -19.29 9.42
N ASP A 159 -4.56 -19.80 8.21
CA ASP A 159 -3.28 -19.65 7.52
C ASP A 159 -3.03 -18.19 7.10
N GLU A 160 -4.07 -17.50 6.60
CA GLU A 160 -3.99 -16.07 6.28
C GLU A 160 -3.74 -15.23 7.54
N ALA A 161 -4.42 -15.53 8.64
CA ALA A 161 -4.21 -14.84 9.91
C ALA A 161 -2.77 -15.02 10.42
N GLU A 162 -2.22 -16.23 10.35
CA GLU A 162 -0.84 -16.49 10.75
C GLU A 162 0.17 -15.80 9.83
N ASN A 163 -0.07 -15.81 8.52
CA ASN A 163 0.76 -15.08 7.57
C ASN A 163 0.75 -13.57 7.84
N MET A 164 -0.40 -13.00 8.12
CA MET A 164 -0.55 -11.59 8.48
C MET A 164 0.21 -11.26 9.78
N ARG A 165 0.10 -12.11 10.81
CA ARG A 165 0.87 -11.92 12.05
C ARG A 165 2.36 -11.84 11.79
N ARG A 166 2.90 -12.73 10.97
CA ARG A 166 4.33 -12.74 10.61
C ARG A 166 4.74 -11.47 9.87
N MET A 167 3.88 -10.95 9.01
CA MET A 167 4.19 -9.75 8.23
C MET A 167 4.05 -8.46 9.01
N ILE A 168 3.01 -8.36 9.85
CA ILE A 168 2.76 -7.16 10.66
C ILE A 168 3.63 -7.18 11.92
N PHE A 169 3.80 -8.35 12.54
CA PHE A 169 4.49 -8.55 13.81
C PHE A 169 5.63 -9.59 13.68
N PRO A 170 6.63 -9.40 12.84
CA PRO A 170 7.71 -10.36 12.73
C PRO A 170 8.59 -10.33 13.99
N GLY A 171 8.55 -11.42 14.76
CA GLY A 171 9.30 -11.65 15.99
C GLY A 171 8.54 -12.62 16.87
N ASN A 172 9.24 -13.58 17.52
CA ASN A 172 8.64 -14.56 18.40
C ASN A 172 7.86 -13.87 19.53
N GLY A 173 6.52 -13.86 19.44
CA GLY A 173 5.57 -13.73 20.53
C GLY A 173 5.76 -12.68 21.63
N GLY A 174 6.69 -11.77 21.49
CA GLY A 174 6.98 -10.71 22.46
C GLY A 174 6.21 -9.45 22.11
N CYS A 175 5.54 -8.89 23.08
CA CYS A 175 4.91 -7.58 23.05
C CYS A 175 5.71 -6.59 22.20
N LEU A 176 4.99 -5.90 21.37
CA LEU A 176 5.38 -4.78 20.52
C LEU A 176 6.28 -3.77 21.26
N GLY A 177 7.58 -4.03 21.31
CA GLY A 177 8.53 -3.02 21.73
C GLY A 177 8.49 -1.86 20.73
N GLY A 178 7.61 -0.88 20.96
CA GLY A 178 7.56 0.38 20.24
C GLY A 178 6.42 0.57 19.24
N LEU A 179 5.58 -0.41 18.93
CA LEU A 179 4.36 -0.19 18.16
C LEU A 179 3.24 0.22 19.12
N LYS A 180 2.97 1.50 19.28
CA LYS A 180 1.68 1.91 19.83
C LYS A 180 0.64 1.69 18.74
N LEU A 181 0.05 0.48 18.76
CA LEU A 181 -1.06 0.11 17.93
C LEU A 181 -2.30 0.81 18.49
N THR A 182 -2.65 1.97 17.98
CA THR A 182 -4.02 2.44 18.10
C THR A 182 -4.81 1.73 17.02
N ILE A 183 -5.08 0.45 17.25
CA ILE A 183 -6.02 -0.29 16.44
C ILE A 183 -7.39 0.03 16.99
N ALA A 184 -8.24 0.68 16.22
CA ALA A 184 -9.67 0.44 16.29
C ALA A 184 -9.88 -0.98 15.74
N CYS A 185 -9.64 -2.00 16.56
CA CYS A 185 -9.81 -3.40 16.21
C CYS A 185 -11.10 -3.92 16.82
N GLU A 186 -12.12 -4.06 15.99
CA GLU A 186 -13.26 -4.94 16.22
C GLU A 186 -13.08 -6.34 15.58
N ILE A 187 -11.87 -6.79 15.26
CA ILE A 187 -11.69 -7.97 14.37
C ILE A 187 -10.81 -9.08 14.96
N LEU A 188 -10.40 -9.04 16.22
CA LEU A 188 -9.60 -10.13 16.81
C LEU A 188 -10.15 -10.63 18.15
N GLU A 189 -11.47 -10.74 18.28
CA GLU A 189 -12.11 -11.65 19.25
C GLU A 189 -12.58 -12.92 18.55
#